data_e7ce1cdf67c2653a4f8af5398d0fdae4
#
_entry.id   e7ce1cdf67c2653a4f8af5398d0fdae4
#
_cell.length_a   1.000
_cell.length_b   1.000
_cell.length_c   1.000
_cell.angle_alpha   90.00
_cell.angle_beta   90.00
_cell.angle_gamma   90.00
#
_symmetry.space_group_name_H-M   'P 1'
#
loop_
_entity.id
_entity.type
_entity.pdbx_description
1 polymer ?
#
loop_
_entity_poly.entity_id
_entity_poly.type
_entity_poly.pdbx_seq_one_letter_code
_entity_poly.pdbx_strand_id
1 'polypeptide(L)'
;MRHWKVLAATAAAALLATACSSGGGSSGSTSGPVTLTIWENYGTEQNATALKNLAKAFEAQHKNVTVNVVSQPADNYFALLQAAAVSKTGPDLAVMWTGLFTLQYKEFLTNLKGKIPAADLARIDPDALKWTSDQFNAANGPYVIPLENQFYIGFYNKAAFAKAGVTAVPTDWTQLFAACKKLKAAGYMPLTYGNGGQPLGAEFYPWYDMSYMMIGAHAVTNWQQLYSGQIPWTSAANQAQLAQWAKLKSNGCTNSDVLTKTNNLGDFESGKAAMMVDGTWDTQKFTSALGSKVAAFVPPFSDSPIKGVVDFAGDGLSMTNYTQHSAQALQFLEFMTTSQAAKIINAAGLIPAINGTSTSNPVNQQMLNFVSQDHMTAYPMLDNVVQGNVVNTGSKELPSVLNGSISPKSALSSMQTTLGQLPSTQRGTSYP
;
A
#
# COMPACT_ATOMS: atom_id res chain seq x y z
N MET A 1 -41.07 -18.86 46.77
CA MET A 1 -42.17 -19.66 46.29
C MET A 1 -42.78 -19.05 45.04
N ARG A 2 -42.46 -19.57 43.90
CA ARG A 2 -43.30 -19.58 42.69
C ARG A 2 -42.62 -20.46 41.64
N HIS A 3 -43.24 -21.59 41.43
CA HIS A 3 -42.87 -22.63 40.46
C HIS A 3 -43.11 -22.14 39.03
N TRP A 4 -42.19 -22.40 38.10
CA TRP A 4 -42.52 -22.38 36.69
C TRP A 4 -42.14 -23.70 36.07
N LYS A 5 -43.16 -24.24 35.40
CA LYS A 5 -43.18 -25.60 34.83
C LYS A 5 -42.41 -25.69 33.51
N VAL A 6 -41.64 -26.75 33.41
CA VAL A 6 -41.01 -27.22 32.18
C VAL A 6 -42.07 -27.85 31.30
N LEU A 7 -42.16 -27.43 30.04
CA LEU A 7 -42.88 -28.15 28.99
C LEU A 7 -41.85 -28.76 28.04
N ALA A 8 -41.78 -30.09 28.06
CA ALA A 8 -41.07 -30.88 27.08
C ALA A 8 -41.94 -31.11 25.85
N ALA A 9 -41.45 -30.78 24.68
CA ALA A 9 -42.06 -31.15 23.40
C ALA A 9 -41.12 -32.12 22.69
N THR A 10 -41.56 -33.36 22.64
CA THR A 10 -41.02 -34.45 21.81
C THR A 10 -41.44 -34.26 20.37
N ALA A 11 -40.49 -34.25 19.43
CA ALA A 11 -40.76 -34.38 18.00
C ALA A 11 -40.00 -35.57 17.43
N ALA A 12 -40.76 -36.43 16.76
CA ALA A 12 -40.41 -37.73 16.26
C ALA A 12 -39.42 -37.68 15.09
N ALA A 13 -38.46 -38.61 15.10
CA ALA A 13 -37.59 -38.97 13.98
C ALA A 13 -38.34 -39.79 12.93
N ALA A 14 -38.31 -39.32 11.68
CA ALA A 14 -38.67 -40.17 10.52
C ALA A 14 -37.40 -40.50 9.72
N LEU A 15 -36.97 -41.73 9.83
CA LEU A 15 -35.96 -42.36 8.99
C LEU A 15 -36.56 -42.70 7.62
N LEU A 16 -35.98 -42.13 6.57
CA LEU A 16 -36.15 -42.61 5.20
C LEU A 16 -34.77 -43.04 4.67
N ALA A 17 -34.57 -44.33 4.65
CA ALA A 17 -33.48 -44.96 3.92
C ALA A 17 -33.87 -45.05 2.44
N THR A 18 -33.03 -44.54 1.54
CA THR A 18 -33.08 -44.84 0.12
C THR A 18 -31.72 -45.22 -0.42
N ALA A 19 -31.74 -46.24 -1.20
CA ALA A 19 -30.74 -47.13 -1.70
C ALA A 19 -29.54 -46.49 -2.43
N CYS A 20 -28.40 -47.17 -2.31
CA CYS A 20 -27.25 -47.09 -3.19
C CYS A 20 -27.60 -47.41 -4.63
N SER A 21 -27.25 -46.56 -5.58
CA SER A 21 -27.00 -46.98 -6.94
C SER A 21 -25.60 -46.46 -7.33
N SER A 22 -24.70 -47.41 -7.56
CA SER A 22 -23.41 -47.26 -8.17
C SER A 22 -23.57 -46.81 -9.64
N GLY A 23 -23.06 -45.64 -9.98
CA GLY A 23 -23.02 -45.14 -11.35
C GLY A 23 -21.81 -44.21 -11.54
N GLY A 24 -21.02 -44.59 -12.53
CA GLY A 24 -19.68 -44.11 -12.85
C GLY A 24 -19.41 -42.60 -12.85
N GLY A 25 -18.15 -42.30 -12.61
CA GLY A 25 -17.63 -40.95 -12.58
C GLY A 25 -17.83 -40.19 -13.88
N SER A 26 -18.39 -39.03 -13.73
CA SER A 26 -18.15 -37.87 -14.58
C SER A 26 -17.90 -36.71 -13.63
N SER A 27 -16.73 -36.09 -13.78
CA SER A 27 -16.39 -34.82 -13.16
C SER A 27 -17.37 -33.77 -13.66
N GLY A 28 -18.56 -33.72 -13.07
CA GLY A 28 -19.56 -32.69 -13.32
C GLY A 28 -19.11 -31.41 -12.68
N SER A 29 -18.85 -30.39 -13.50
CA SER A 29 -18.80 -29.02 -13.05
C SER A 29 -20.03 -28.73 -12.19
N THR A 30 -19.83 -28.30 -10.94
CA THR A 30 -20.88 -27.82 -10.06
C THR A 30 -21.49 -26.55 -10.66
N SER A 31 -22.59 -26.69 -11.39
CA SER A 31 -23.30 -25.61 -12.09
C SER A 31 -24.20 -24.79 -11.17
N GLY A 32 -24.04 -24.86 -9.86
CA GLY A 32 -24.83 -24.10 -8.89
C GLY A 32 -24.36 -22.68 -8.72
N PRO A 33 -25.21 -21.79 -8.16
CA PRO A 33 -24.81 -20.44 -7.79
C PRO A 33 -23.64 -20.46 -6.79
N VAL A 34 -22.61 -19.64 -7.00
CA VAL A 34 -21.43 -19.53 -6.14
C VAL A 34 -21.35 -18.11 -5.60
N THR A 35 -21.08 -17.96 -4.30
CA THR A 35 -20.72 -16.67 -3.71
C THR A 35 -19.23 -16.65 -3.44
N LEU A 36 -18.53 -15.79 -4.17
CA LEU A 36 -17.11 -15.51 -3.98
C LEU A 36 -16.95 -14.39 -2.95
N THR A 37 -16.28 -14.63 -1.84
CA THR A 37 -16.07 -13.64 -0.79
C THR A 37 -14.69 -13.00 -0.92
N ILE A 38 -14.64 -11.66 -0.98
CA ILE A 38 -13.40 -10.88 -1.01
C ILE A 38 -13.34 -10.04 0.27
N TRP A 39 -12.25 -10.13 1.03
CA TRP A 39 -11.98 -9.19 2.13
C TRP A 39 -11.06 -8.06 1.67
N GLU A 40 -11.41 -6.84 2.06
CA GLU A 40 -10.63 -5.63 1.81
C GLU A 40 -10.55 -4.76 3.06
N ASN A 41 -9.60 -3.83 3.12
CA ASN A 41 -9.38 -2.91 4.23
C ASN A 41 -9.30 -1.44 3.80
N TYR A 42 -9.81 -1.13 2.62
CA TYR A 42 -9.73 0.21 2.02
C TYR A 42 -10.76 1.21 2.57
N GLY A 43 -11.83 0.70 3.20
CA GLY A 43 -12.87 1.55 3.76
C GLY A 43 -13.57 2.41 2.71
N THR A 44 -13.27 3.72 2.67
CA THR A 44 -13.86 4.69 1.74
C THR A 44 -12.93 5.15 0.63
N GLU A 45 -11.75 4.55 0.50
CA GLU A 45 -10.76 4.91 -0.51
C GLU A 45 -11.18 4.52 -1.93
N GLN A 46 -10.45 5.04 -2.92
CA GLN A 46 -10.70 4.75 -4.34
C GLN A 46 -10.53 3.27 -4.67
N ASN A 47 -9.63 2.58 -3.98
CA ASN A 47 -9.40 1.15 -4.09
C ASN A 47 -10.66 0.34 -3.78
N ALA A 48 -11.42 0.71 -2.73
CA ALA A 48 -12.71 0.09 -2.43
C ALA A 48 -13.72 0.28 -3.57
N THR A 49 -13.73 1.48 -4.17
CA THR A 49 -14.60 1.79 -5.31
C THR A 49 -14.21 0.97 -6.53
N ALA A 50 -12.91 0.91 -6.85
CA ALA A 50 -12.39 0.10 -7.96
C ALA A 50 -12.77 -1.38 -7.77
N LEU A 51 -12.53 -1.95 -6.59
CA LEU A 51 -12.81 -3.35 -6.30
C LEU A 51 -14.30 -3.68 -6.42
N LYS A 52 -15.18 -2.84 -5.87
CA LYS A 52 -16.66 -3.02 -6.02
C LYS A 52 -17.10 -2.93 -7.47
N ASN A 53 -16.50 -2.07 -8.28
CA ASN A 53 -16.81 -1.95 -9.70
C ASN A 53 -16.27 -3.13 -10.51
N LEU A 54 -15.09 -3.67 -10.16
CA LEU A 54 -14.56 -4.92 -10.71
C LEU A 54 -15.49 -6.09 -10.42
N ALA A 55 -15.95 -6.21 -9.17
CA ALA A 55 -16.90 -7.23 -8.75
C ALA A 55 -18.17 -7.20 -9.61
N LYS A 56 -18.80 -6.03 -9.75
CA LYS A 56 -20.00 -5.85 -10.61
C LYS A 56 -19.75 -6.21 -12.07
N ALA A 57 -18.59 -5.82 -12.62
CA ALA A 57 -18.25 -6.10 -14.00
C ALA A 57 -18.00 -7.60 -14.24
N PHE A 58 -17.42 -8.28 -13.27
CA PHE A 58 -17.23 -9.72 -13.29
C PHE A 58 -18.56 -10.48 -13.21
N GLU A 59 -19.45 -10.14 -12.28
CA GLU A 59 -20.80 -10.71 -12.15
C GLU A 59 -21.63 -10.55 -13.44
N ALA A 60 -21.44 -9.44 -14.14
CA ALA A 60 -22.13 -9.22 -15.42
C ALA A 60 -21.76 -10.25 -16.48
N GLN A 61 -20.56 -10.84 -16.41
CA GLN A 61 -20.05 -11.85 -17.34
C GLN A 61 -20.24 -13.30 -16.78
N HIS A 62 -20.37 -13.44 -15.46
CA HIS A 62 -20.47 -14.72 -14.77
C HIS A 62 -21.78 -14.82 -13.97
N LYS A 63 -22.89 -15.05 -14.66
CA LYS A 63 -24.26 -14.97 -14.08
C LYS A 63 -24.56 -15.93 -12.93
N ASN A 64 -23.75 -16.99 -12.75
CA ASN A 64 -23.84 -17.93 -11.65
C ASN A 64 -22.90 -17.59 -10.48
N VAL A 65 -22.16 -16.47 -10.56
CA VAL A 65 -21.25 -16.03 -9.49
C VAL A 65 -21.75 -14.70 -8.93
N THR A 66 -21.86 -14.64 -7.60
CA THR A 66 -22.05 -13.41 -6.84
C THR A 66 -20.73 -13.08 -6.13
N VAL A 67 -20.30 -11.83 -6.14
CA VAL A 67 -19.07 -11.39 -5.48
C VAL A 67 -19.42 -10.54 -4.28
N ASN A 68 -19.16 -11.07 -3.08
CA ASN A 68 -19.38 -10.38 -1.82
C ASN A 68 -18.08 -9.69 -1.37
N VAL A 69 -17.99 -8.37 -1.55
CA VAL A 69 -16.86 -7.56 -1.09
C VAL A 69 -17.14 -7.08 0.33
N VAL A 70 -16.35 -7.57 1.30
CA VAL A 70 -16.50 -7.32 2.73
C VAL A 70 -15.37 -6.43 3.22
N SER A 71 -15.70 -5.24 3.69
CA SER A 71 -14.74 -4.32 4.30
C SER A 71 -14.45 -4.76 5.73
N GLN A 72 -13.17 -4.88 6.06
CA GLN A 72 -12.67 -5.19 7.39
C GLN A 72 -11.99 -3.95 7.99
N PRO A 73 -11.95 -3.82 9.33
CA PRO A 73 -11.22 -2.73 9.97
C PRO A 73 -9.73 -2.74 9.60
N ALA A 74 -9.22 -1.64 9.07
CA ALA A 74 -7.84 -1.54 8.59
C ALA A 74 -6.81 -1.89 9.67
N ASP A 75 -7.01 -1.41 10.91
CA ASP A 75 -6.08 -1.61 12.03
C ASP A 75 -5.87 -3.08 12.42
N ASN A 76 -6.87 -3.92 12.17
CA ASN A 76 -6.85 -5.33 12.57
C ASN A 76 -6.91 -6.29 11.38
N TYR A 77 -6.87 -5.78 10.16
CA TYR A 77 -7.10 -6.56 8.95
C TYR A 77 -6.23 -7.82 8.87
N PHE A 78 -4.92 -7.66 8.99
CA PHE A 78 -3.99 -8.78 8.86
C PHE A 78 -4.10 -9.78 10.02
N ALA A 79 -4.44 -9.31 11.23
CA ALA A 79 -4.71 -10.20 12.36
C ALA A 79 -5.99 -11.03 12.14
N LEU A 80 -7.05 -10.40 11.61
CA LEU A 80 -8.28 -11.09 11.23
C LEU A 80 -8.03 -12.10 10.11
N LEU A 81 -7.27 -11.74 9.09
CA LEU A 81 -6.90 -12.62 7.99
C LEU A 81 -6.12 -13.84 8.48
N GLN A 82 -5.16 -13.64 9.38
CA GLN A 82 -4.40 -14.73 9.98
C GLN A 82 -5.29 -15.67 10.79
N ALA A 83 -6.19 -15.13 11.62
CA ALA A 83 -7.15 -15.94 12.38
C ALA A 83 -8.07 -16.75 11.47
N ALA A 84 -8.57 -16.13 10.39
CA ALA A 84 -9.39 -16.79 9.38
C ALA A 84 -8.62 -17.91 8.65
N ALA A 85 -7.36 -17.70 8.34
CA ALA A 85 -6.49 -18.68 7.70
C ALA A 85 -6.24 -19.91 8.59
N VAL A 86 -5.97 -19.67 9.88
CA VAL A 86 -5.78 -20.77 10.87
C VAL A 86 -7.05 -21.60 11.05
N SER A 87 -8.21 -20.94 11.11
CA SER A 87 -9.52 -21.63 11.23
C SER A 87 -10.03 -22.18 9.90
N LYS A 88 -9.41 -21.83 8.77
CA LYS A 88 -9.87 -22.13 7.40
C LYS A 88 -11.29 -21.61 7.13
N THR A 89 -11.64 -20.50 7.75
CA THR A 89 -12.92 -19.82 7.59
C THR A 89 -12.64 -18.36 7.26
N GLY A 90 -13.05 -17.89 6.12
CA GLY A 90 -12.74 -16.53 5.74
C GLY A 90 -12.94 -16.29 4.25
N PRO A 91 -12.25 -15.31 3.66
CA PRO A 91 -12.44 -14.97 2.27
C PRO A 91 -11.84 -16.00 1.31
N ASP A 92 -12.39 -16.05 0.10
CA ASP A 92 -11.79 -16.76 -1.03
C ASP A 92 -10.60 -15.95 -1.60
N LEU A 93 -10.78 -14.63 -1.66
CA LEU A 93 -9.77 -13.67 -2.06
C LEU A 93 -9.57 -12.63 -0.94
N ALA A 94 -8.34 -12.25 -0.73
CA ALA A 94 -7.97 -11.23 0.27
C ALA A 94 -7.11 -10.15 -0.37
N VAL A 95 -7.39 -8.89 -0.03
CA VAL A 95 -6.47 -7.78 -0.33
C VAL A 95 -5.17 -8.02 0.42
N MET A 96 -4.06 -7.93 -0.28
CA MET A 96 -2.72 -8.01 0.30
C MET A 96 -1.92 -6.79 -0.13
N TRP A 97 -1.22 -6.20 0.83
CA TRP A 97 -0.13 -5.30 0.53
C TRP A 97 1.02 -6.11 -0.04
N THR A 98 1.62 -5.62 -1.10
CA THR A 98 2.65 -6.36 -1.83
C THR A 98 3.99 -6.40 -1.08
N GLY A 99 4.99 -7.03 -1.64
CA GLY A 99 6.30 -7.14 -1.01
C GLY A 99 6.32 -8.10 0.18
N LEU A 100 7.09 -7.77 1.21
CA LEU A 100 7.23 -8.59 2.42
C LEU A 100 5.93 -8.79 3.19
N PHE A 101 4.98 -7.85 3.10
CA PHE A 101 3.65 -8.04 3.69
C PHE A 101 2.95 -9.28 3.14
N THR A 102 3.03 -9.53 1.83
CA THR A 102 2.48 -10.76 1.24
C THR A 102 3.31 -11.98 1.59
N LEU A 103 4.64 -11.90 1.46
CA LEU A 103 5.52 -13.06 1.64
C LEU A 103 5.47 -13.64 3.06
N GLN A 104 5.23 -12.83 4.08
CA GLN A 104 5.05 -13.33 5.46
C GLN A 104 3.74 -14.12 5.65
N TYR A 105 2.77 -13.97 4.75
CA TYR A 105 1.49 -14.72 4.74
C TYR A 105 1.44 -15.83 3.69
N LYS A 106 2.53 -16.08 2.95
CA LYS A 106 2.54 -17.03 1.82
C LYS A 106 2.06 -18.43 2.17
N GLU A 107 2.23 -18.87 3.42
CA GLU A 107 1.74 -20.17 3.89
C GLU A 107 0.21 -20.30 3.87
N PHE A 108 -0.51 -19.20 3.88
CA PHE A 108 -1.98 -19.13 3.82
C PHE A 108 -2.51 -18.77 2.43
N LEU A 109 -1.62 -18.46 1.52
CA LEU A 109 -1.93 -17.98 0.18
C LEU A 109 -1.58 -19.04 -0.87
N THR A 110 -2.19 -18.92 -2.03
CA THR A 110 -1.90 -19.77 -3.17
C THR A 110 -0.87 -19.11 -4.08
N ASN A 111 0.25 -19.80 -4.34
CA ASN A 111 1.13 -19.39 -5.41
C ASN A 111 0.43 -19.60 -6.77
N LEU A 112 0.34 -18.55 -7.56
CA LEU A 112 -0.43 -18.52 -8.80
C LEU A 112 0.37 -19.02 -10.02
N LYS A 113 1.62 -19.46 -9.85
CA LYS A 113 2.43 -20.03 -10.92
C LYS A 113 1.73 -21.22 -11.55
N GLY A 114 1.52 -21.15 -12.87
CA GLY A 114 0.83 -22.18 -13.63
C GLY A 114 -0.67 -22.32 -13.37
N LYS A 115 -1.25 -21.44 -12.52
CA LYS A 115 -2.69 -21.37 -12.26
C LYS A 115 -3.35 -20.24 -13.06
N ILE A 116 -2.64 -19.15 -13.25
CA ILE A 116 -3.02 -18.07 -14.17
C ILE A 116 -2.25 -18.28 -15.48
N PRO A 117 -2.90 -18.15 -16.64
CA PRO A 117 -2.23 -18.28 -17.94
C PRO A 117 -1.05 -17.31 -18.06
N ALA A 118 0.06 -17.77 -18.63
CA ALA A 118 1.25 -16.94 -18.79
C ALA A 118 1.00 -15.67 -19.63
N ALA A 119 0.09 -15.77 -20.62
CA ALA A 119 -0.33 -14.62 -21.42
C ALA A 119 -1.07 -13.56 -20.62
N ASP A 120 -1.78 -13.95 -19.56
CA ASP A 120 -2.49 -13.04 -18.68
C ASP A 120 -1.52 -12.37 -17.69
N LEU A 121 -0.60 -13.11 -17.12
CA LEU A 121 0.47 -12.55 -16.28
C LEU A 121 1.38 -11.59 -17.07
N ALA A 122 1.63 -11.85 -18.35
CA ALA A 122 2.42 -10.97 -19.23
C ALA A 122 1.76 -9.60 -19.49
N ARG A 123 0.49 -9.42 -19.15
CA ARG A 123 -0.20 -8.12 -19.22
C ARG A 123 0.12 -7.24 -18.01
N ILE A 124 0.57 -7.83 -16.92
CA ILE A 124 0.94 -7.09 -15.71
C ILE A 124 2.30 -6.42 -15.95
N ASP A 125 2.49 -5.24 -15.37
CA ASP A 125 3.78 -4.57 -15.34
C ASP A 125 4.85 -5.52 -14.78
N PRO A 126 6.00 -5.72 -15.47
CA PRO A 126 7.02 -6.67 -15.04
C PRO A 126 7.60 -6.37 -13.66
N ASP A 127 7.75 -5.08 -13.30
CA ASP A 127 8.23 -4.69 -11.98
C ASP A 127 7.16 -4.97 -10.91
N ALA A 128 5.89 -4.68 -11.21
CA ALA A 128 4.78 -5.05 -10.33
C ALA A 128 4.72 -6.58 -10.13
N LEU A 129 4.83 -7.36 -11.20
CA LEU A 129 4.83 -8.83 -11.12
C LEU A 129 6.01 -9.37 -10.29
N LYS A 130 7.20 -8.77 -10.41
CA LYS A 130 8.37 -9.12 -9.59
C LYS A 130 8.09 -8.96 -8.11
N TRP A 131 7.56 -7.82 -7.69
CA TRP A 131 7.35 -7.50 -6.27
C TRP A 131 6.17 -8.24 -5.63
N THR A 132 5.34 -8.92 -6.43
CA THR A 132 4.25 -9.78 -5.95
C THR A 132 4.64 -11.27 -5.94
N SER A 133 5.82 -11.61 -6.46
CA SER A 133 6.29 -12.98 -6.65
C SER A 133 7.16 -13.47 -5.50
N ASP A 134 7.20 -14.79 -5.32
CA ASP A 134 8.04 -15.44 -4.31
C ASP A 134 9.52 -15.03 -4.46
N GLN A 135 10.14 -14.69 -3.33
CA GLN A 135 11.53 -14.19 -3.30
C GLN A 135 11.79 -12.98 -4.22
N PHE A 136 10.76 -12.21 -4.57
CA PHE A 136 10.82 -11.11 -5.52
C PHE A 136 11.44 -11.50 -6.87
N ASN A 137 11.13 -12.71 -7.32
CA ASN A 137 11.52 -13.23 -8.60
C ASN A 137 10.28 -13.69 -9.38
N ALA A 138 9.94 -12.99 -10.46
CA ALA A 138 8.76 -13.27 -11.28
C ALA A 138 8.73 -14.74 -11.78
N ALA A 139 9.90 -15.38 -11.97
CA ALA A 139 9.97 -16.77 -12.37
C ALA A 139 9.45 -17.77 -11.31
N ASN A 140 9.39 -17.36 -10.04
CA ASN A 140 8.84 -18.18 -8.95
C ASN A 140 7.32 -18.12 -8.85
N GLY A 141 6.69 -17.17 -9.54
CA GLY A 141 5.25 -16.96 -9.61
C GLY A 141 4.71 -16.05 -8.50
N PRO A 142 3.67 -15.27 -8.83
CA PRO A 142 3.07 -14.31 -7.90
C PRO A 142 2.16 -14.99 -6.88
N TYR A 143 2.04 -14.37 -5.71
CA TYR A 143 0.98 -14.64 -4.74
C TYR A 143 -0.15 -13.62 -4.83
N VAL A 144 0.08 -12.48 -5.49
CA VAL A 144 -0.87 -11.38 -5.64
C VAL A 144 -1.01 -11.03 -7.11
N ILE A 145 -2.23 -10.81 -7.56
CA ILE A 145 -2.49 -10.04 -8.79
C ILE A 145 -2.66 -8.58 -8.38
N PRO A 146 -1.72 -7.68 -8.73
CA PRO A 146 -1.76 -6.30 -8.29
C PRO A 146 -2.97 -5.56 -8.91
N LEU A 147 -3.58 -4.70 -8.11
CA LEU A 147 -4.67 -3.83 -8.54
C LEU A 147 -4.10 -2.61 -9.27
N GLU A 148 -3.04 -2.04 -8.72
CA GLU A 148 -2.48 -0.77 -9.15
C GLU A 148 -0.97 -0.69 -8.94
N ASN A 149 -0.34 0.27 -9.62
CA ASN A 149 0.96 0.80 -9.27
C ASN A 149 0.78 2.01 -8.35
N GLN A 150 1.59 2.11 -7.33
CA GLN A 150 1.57 3.19 -6.35
C GLN A 150 2.90 3.92 -6.33
N PHE A 151 2.82 5.24 -6.13
CA PHE A 151 3.98 6.08 -5.86
C PHE A 151 3.88 6.63 -4.43
N TYR A 152 4.97 6.60 -3.67
CA TYR A 152 5.17 7.60 -2.62
C TYR A 152 5.75 8.82 -3.29
N ILE A 153 5.13 9.98 -3.14
CA ILE A 153 5.51 11.17 -3.90
C ILE A 153 5.17 12.46 -3.14
N GLY A 154 5.80 13.55 -3.51
CA GLY A 154 5.39 14.87 -3.05
C GLY A 154 4.23 15.41 -3.87
N PHE A 155 3.27 16.03 -3.19
CA PHE A 155 2.21 16.84 -3.81
C PHE A 155 2.40 18.28 -3.40
N TYR A 156 2.20 19.24 -4.33
CA TYR A 156 2.26 20.65 -4.02
C TYR A 156 1.13 21.46 -4.65
N ASN A 157 0.77 22.55 -3.99
CA ASN A 157 -0.23 23.49 -4.46
C ASN A 157 0.43 24.61 -5.26
N LYS A 158 0.30 24.59 -6.58
CA LYS A 158 0.85 25.59 -7.51
C LYS A 158 0.42 27.00 -7.17
N ALA A 159 -0.81 27.21 -6.71
CA ALA A 159 -1.31 28.52 -6.34
C ALA A 159 -0.64 29.07 -5.07
N ALA A 160 -0.38 28.19 -4.07
CA ALA A 160 0.37 28.56 -2.88
C ALA A 160 1.81 28.95 -3.22
N PHE A 161 2.47 28.19 -4.08
CA PHE A 161 3.82 28.48 -4.57
C PHE A 161 3.87 29.83 -5.29
N ALA A 162 2.96 30.05 -6.23
CA ALA A 162 2.89 31.32 -6.96
C ALA A 162 2.67 32.52 -6.03
N LYS A 163 1.71 32.41 -5.07
CA LYS A 163 1.44 33.47 -4.09
C LYS A 163 2.63 33.75 -3.18
N ALA A 164 3.41 32.71 -2.84
CA ALA A 164 4.60 32.84 -2.01
C ALA A 164 5.85 33.28 -2.78
N GLY A 165 5.78 33.45 -4.10
CA GLY A 165 6.94 33.77 -4.94
C GLY A 165 7.97 32.65 -5.01
N VAL A 166 7.51 31.37 -4.88
CA VAL A 166 8.31 30.18 -5.12
C VAL A 166 8.18 29.81 -6.58
N THR A 167 9.20 30.11 -7.37
CA THR A 167 9.17 30.02 -8.85
C THR A 167 9.55 28.65 -9.38
N ALA A 168 10.17 27.80 -8.55
CA ALA A 168 10.56 26.45 -8.91
C ALA A 168 10.29 25.49 -7.74
N VAL A 169 9.98 24.24 -8.07
CA VAL A 169 9.85 23.16 -7.08
C VAL A 169 11.25 22.90 -6.50
N PRO A 170 11.40 22.82 -5.15
CA PRO A 170 12.69 22.55 -4.53
C PRO A 170 13.18 21.13 -4.91
N THR A 171 14.49 20.96 -5.11
CA THR A 171 15.13 19.70 -5.50
C THR A 171 16.19 19.22 -4.51
N ASP A 172 16.47 20.01 -3.47
CA ASP A 172 17.41 19.70 -2.40
C ASP A 172 17.01 20.38 -1.08
N TRP A 173 17.69 20.04 0.03
CA TRP A 173 17.42 20.61 1.35
C TRP A 173 17.49 22.14 1.38
N THR A 174 18.47 22.74 0.71
CA THR A 174 18.68 24.19 0.71
C THR A 174 17.49 24.90 0.07
N GLN A 175 17.07 24.42 -1.08
CA GLN A 175 15.92 24.96 -1.80
C GLN A 175 14.62 24.74 -1.03
N LEU A 176 14.46 23.56 -0.39
CA LEU A 176 13.29 23.27 0.44
C LEU A 176 13.17 24.25 1.60
N PHE A 177 14.24 24.47 2.37
CA PHE A 177 14.21 25.41 3.49
C PHE A 177 13.96 26.84 3.03
N ALA A 178 14.49 27.25 1.88
CA ALA A 178 14.19 28.55 1.28
C ALA A 178 12.71 28.66 0.86
N ALA A 179 12.15 27.63 0.25
CA ALA A 179 10.73 27.57 -0.11
C ALA A 179 9.83 27.61 1.13
N CYS A 180 10.16 26.85 2.18
CA CYS A 180 9.43 26.87 3.46
C CYS A 180 9.35 28.29 4.04
N LYS A 181 10.46 29.03 4.05
CA LYS A 181 10.49 30.42 4.56
C LYS A 181 9.53 31.31 3.80
N LYS A 182 9.52 31.23 2.46
CA LYS A 182 8.63 32.02 1.60
C LYS A 182 7.16 31.62 1.79
N LEU A 183 6.86 30.33 1.81
CA LEU A 183 5.50 29.81 2.01
C LEU A 183 4.94 30.23 3.36
N LYS A 184 5.73 30.12 4.43
CA LYS A 184 5.34 30.56 5.76
C LYS A 184 5.08 32.07 5.83
N ALA A 185 5.92 32.87 5.20
CA ALA A 185 5.73 34.33 5.11
C ALA A 185 4.44 34.69 4.35
N ALA A 186 4.02 33.89 3.38
CA ALA A 186 2.79 34.05 2.64
C ALA A 186 1.53 33.48 3.38
N GLY A 187 1.70 32.96 4.60
CA GLY A 187 0.62 32.47 5.46
C GLY A 187 0.26 31.00 5.24
N TYR A 188 1.08 30.23 4.54
CA TYR A 188 0.88 28.80 4.36
C TYR A 188 1.66 27.97 5.39
N MET A 189 1.16 26.79 5.70
CA MET A 189 1.91 25.69 6.28
C MET A 189 2.74 25.07 5.14
N PRO A 190 4.10 25.07 5.20
CA PRO A 190 4.87 24.55 4.07
C PRO A 190 4.66 23.06 3.82
N LEU A 191 4.85 22.22 4.85
CA LEU A 191 4.59 20.77 4.87
C LEU A 191 3.67 20.43 6.04
N THR A 192 2.75 19.49 5.84
CA THR A 192 1.84 19.01 6.89
C THR A 192 2.15 17.58 7.25
N TYR A 193 2.19 17.31 8.56
CA TYR A 193 2.34 15.98 9.14
C TYR A 193 1.33 15.77 10.25
N GLY A 194 0.94 14.50 10.49
CA GLY A 194 0.05 14.13 11.56
C GLY A 194 0.40 12.76 12.12
N ASN A 195 0.17 12.56 13.42
CA ASN A 195 0.32 11.28 14.12
C ASN A 195 -0.78 11.12 15.18
N GLY A 196 -1.83 11.87 15.07
CA GLY A 196 -2.89 12.00 16.07
C GLY A 196 -3.99 10.97 15.95
N GLY A 197 -3.71 9.69 16.17
CA GLY A 197 -4.76 8.73 16.50
C GLY A 197 -5.65 8.31 15.34
N GLN A 198 -5.10 8.18 14.14
CA GLN A 198 -5.83 7.55 13.07
C GLN A 198 -5.17 6.30 12.54
N PRO A 199 -6.02 5.37 12.00
CA PRO A 199 -5.54 4.09 11.54
C PRO A 199 -4.42 4.27 10.55
N LEU A 200 -3.54 3.27 10.51
CA LEU A 200 -2.56 2.93 9.48
C LEU A 200 -2.35 4.00 8.38
N GLY A 201 -1.88 5.15 8.68
CA GLY A 201 -1.68 6.17 7.67
C GLY A 201 -0.94 7.36 8.23
N ALA A 202 -1.47 7.97 9.28
CA ALA A 202 -0.89 9.19 9.83
C ALA A 202 0.53 8.98 10.34
N GLU A 203 0.84 7.84 10.92
CA GLU A 203 2.18 7.49 11.40
C GLU A 203 3.16 7.13 10.27
N PHE A 204 2.67 6.76 9.08
CA PHE A 204 3.52 6.41 7.94
C PHE A 204 4.02 7.62 7.14
N TYR A 205 3.38 8.77 7.20
CA TYR A 205 3.81 9.92 6.41
C TYR A 205 5.27 10.33 6.62
N PRO A 206 5.81 10.38 7.84
CA PRO A 206 7.25 10.56 8.04
C PRO A 206 8.09 9.40 7.49
N TRP A 207 7.53 8.19 7.43
CA TRP A 207 8.20 7.03 6.85
C TRP A 207 8.35 7.13 5.34
N TYR A 208 7.40 7.73 4.63
CA TYR A 208 7.53 7.98 3.18
C TYR A 208 8.72 8.90 2.89
N ASP A 209 8.94 9.88 3.73
CA ASP A 209 10.12 10.75 3.66
C ASP A 209 11.42 9.96 3.85
N MET A 210 11.43 8.94 4.72
CA MET A 210 12.59 8.08 4.97
C MET A 210 13.05 7.40 3.68
N SER A 211 12.14 6.94 2.83
CA SER A 211 12.49 6.35 1.53
C SER A 211 13.36 7.31 0.70
N TYR A 212 12.93 8.57 0.59
CA TYR A 212 13.67 9.59 -0.15
C TYR A 212 14.98 10.00 0.52
N MET A 213 15.02 10.06 1.85
CA MET A 213 16.27 10.29 2.58
C MET A 213 17.31 9.20 2.30
N MET A 214 16.88 7.94 2.24
CA MET A 214 17.78 6.80 1.94
C MET A 214 18.26 6.83 0.49
N ILE A 215 17.41 7.15 -0.47
CA ILE A 215 17.77 7.34 -1.88
C ILE A 215 18.73 8.51 -2.00
N GLY A 216 18.41 9.65 -1.39
CA GLY A 216 19.21 10.88 -1.44
C GLY A 216 20.58 10.79 -0.77
N ALA A 217 20.71 9.93 0.22
CA ALA A 217 21.98 9.67 0.90
C ALA A 217 22.98 8.93 0.03
N HIS A 218 22.58 8.37 -1.12
CA HIS A 218 23.34 7.34 -1.84
C HIS A 218 23.85 6.22 -0.95
N ALA A 219 23.17 6.04 0.20
CA ALA A 219 23.57 5.11 1.26
C ALA A 219 23.20 3.67 0.92
N VAL A 220 22.27 3.50 -0.01
CA VAL A 220 21.69 2.21 -0.37
C VAL A 220 21.56 2.11 -1.87
N THR A 221 22.23 1.12 -2.46
CA THR A 221 22.08 0.78 -3.88
C THR A 221 20.91 -0.18 -4.10
N ASN A 222 20.57 -0.94 -3.06
CA ASN A 222 19.38 -1.76 -3.03
C ASN A 222 18.86 -1.93 -1.56
N TRP A 223 17.56 -2.08 -1.38
CA TRP A 223 16.92 -2.17 -0.06
C TRP A 223 17.29 -3.44 0.72
N GLN A 224 17.75 -4.49 0.04
CA GLN A 224 18.19 -5.72 0.69
C GLN A 224 19.40 -5.50 1.59
N GLN A 225 20.22 -4.50 1.34
CA GLN A 225 21.33 -4.14 2.23
C GLN A 225 20.85 -3.64 3.61
N LEU A 226 19.71 -2.92 3.65
CA LEU A 226 19.04 -2.56 4.91
C LEU A 226 18.36 -3.77 5.53
N TYR A 227 17.66 -4.57 4.71
CA TYR A 227 16.99 -5.80 5.16
C TYR A 227 17.96 -6.76 5.83
N SER A 228 19.12 -7.01 5.24
CA SER A 228 20.14 -7.92 5.75
C SER A 228 20.97 -7.34 6.90
N GLY A 229 20.90 -6.04 7.15
CA GLY A 229 21.77 -5.33 8.08
C GLY A 229 23.20 -5.12 7.57
N GLN A 230 23.47 -5.40 6.28
CA GLN A 230 24.75 -5.10 5.65
C GLN A 230 25.05 -3.60 5.70
N ILE A 231 24.05 -2.76 5.47
CA ILE A 231 24.08 -1.35 5.80
C ILE A 231 23.29 -1.16 7.10
N PRO A 232 23.91 -0.77 8.19
CA PRO A 232 23.21 -0.53 9.45
C PRO A 232 22.33 0.72 9.33
N TRP A 233 21.15 0.71 9.95
CA TRP A 233 20.30 1.89 10.06
C TRP A 233 21.05 3.07 10.67
N THR A 234 21.99 2.81 11.58
CA THR A 234 22.86 3.80 12.24
C THR A 234 24.05 4.24 11.39
N SER A 235 24.11 3.95 10.09
CA SER A 235 25.20 4.41 9.22
C SER A 235 25.33 5.94 9.26
N ALA A 236 26.56 6.46 9.03
CA ALA A 236 26.81 7.90 9.05
C ALA A 236 25.96 8.66 8.03
N ALA A 237 25.74 8.05 6.84
CA ALA A 237 24.93 8.65 5.80
C ALA A 237 23.45 8.75 6.23
N ASN A 238 22.87 7.68 6.80
CA ASN A 238 21.50 7.69 7.31
C ASN A 238 21.32 8.71 8.44
N GLN A 239 22.29 8.79 9.37
CA GLN A 239 22.27 9.77 10.45
C GLN A 239 22.33 11.22 9.92
N ALA A 240 23.16 11.48 8.88
CA ALA A 240 23.26 12.80 8.28
C ALA A 240 21.94 13.26 7.65
N GLN A 241 21.28 12.39 6.87
CA GLN A 241 20.01 12.73 6.21
C GLN A 241 18.87 12.92 7.22
N LEU A 242 18.75 12.02 8.21
CA LEU A 242 17.72 12.18 9.25
C LEU A 242 17.98 13.43 10.11
N ALA A 243 19.23 13.83 10.31
CA ALA A 243 19.57 15.09 10.99
C ALA A 243 19.19 16.33 10.16
N GLN A 244 19.27 16.27 8.84
CA GLN A 244 18.75 17.34 7.98
C GLN A 244 17.21 17.38 8.03
N TRP A 245 16.56 16.24 7.93
CA TRP A 245 15.10 16.14 8.02
C TRP A 245 14.55 16.70 9.36
N ALA A 246 15.21 16.41 10.47
CA ALA A 246 14.85 16.97 11.78
C ALA A 246 14.89 18.52 11.81
N LYS A 247 15.65 19.16 10.94
CA LYS A 247 15.68 20.64 10.82
C LYS A 247 14.43 21.23 10.16
N LEU A 248 13.53 20.40 9.60
CA LEU A 248 12.26 20.89 9.05
C LEU A 248 11.50 21.74 10.09
N LYS A 249 11.46 21.31 11.35
CA LYS A 249 10.83 22.05 12.43
C LYS A 249 11.51 23.42 12.67
N SER A 250 12.82 23.44 12.88
CA SER A 250 13.56 24.68 13.18
C SER A 250 13.55 25.67 12.02
N ASN A 251 13.43 25.19 10.78
CA ASN A 251 13.24 26.01 9.59
C ASN A 251 11.78 26.42 9.35
N GLY A 252 10.86 26.03 10.23
CA GLY A 252 9.44 26.37 10.13
C GLY A 252 8.74 25.72 8.95
N CYS A 253 9.24 24.58 8.50
CA CYS A 253 8.66 23.82 7.38
C CYS A 253 7.43 23.01 7.80
N THR A 254 7.30 22.64 9.07
CA THR A 254 6.25 21.75 9.57
C THR A 254 5.30 22.45 10.53
N ASN A 255 4.11 21.88 10.72
CA ASN A 255 3.19 22.23 11.79
C ASN A 255 3.79 21.91 13.18
N SER A 256 3.34 22.62 14.21
CA SER A 256 3.81 22.43 15.58
C SER A 256 3.14 21.25 16.31
N ASP A 257 2.00 20.81 15.81
CA ASP A 257 1.11 19.80 16.41
C ASP A 257 1.24 18.41 15.78
N VAL A 258 2.40 18.08 15.21
CA VAL A 258 2.66 16.80 14.49
C VAL A 258 2.19 15.58 15.26
N LEU A 259 2.42 15.53 16.60
CA LEU A 259 2.07 14.36 17.42
C LEU A 259 0.58 14.23 17.73
N THR A 260 -0.18 15.29 17.58
CA THR A 260 -1.61 15.33 17.95
C THR A 260 -2.55 15.62 16.80
N LYS A 261 -2.01 16.00 15.65
CA LYS A 261 -2.81 16.32 14.47
C LYS A 261 -3.41 15.06 13.87
N THR A 262 -4.73 15.08 13.67
CA THR A 262 -5.52 13.95 13.12
C THR A 262 -5.93 14.14 11.67
N ASN A 263 -5.80 15.36 11.11
CA ASN A 263 -6.30 15.71 9.78
C ASN A 263 -5.26 16.50 8.96
N ASN A 264 -4.09 15.92 8.78
CA ASN A 264 -3.04 16.49 7.92
C ASN A 264 -3.44 16.48 6.43
N LEU A 265 -4.18 15.46 5.97
CA LEU A 265 -4.75 15.41 4.62
C LEU A 265 -5.65 16.61 4.35
N GLY A 266 -6.58 16.91 5.27
CA GLY A 266 -7.49 18.05 5.15
C GLY A 266 -6.80 19.42 5.14
N ASP A 267 -5.61 19.54 5.74
CA ASP A 267 -4.82 20.77 5.61
C ASP A 267 -4.30 20.96 4.18
N PHE A 268 -3.93 19.89 3.49
CA PHE A 268 -3.54 19.97 2.08
C PHE A 268 -4.76 20.16 1.17
N GLU A 269 -5.82 19.37 1.35
CA GLU A 269 -7.08 19.47 0.60
C GLU A 269 -7.71 20.88 0.68
N SER A 270 -7.66 21.51 1.84
CA SER A 270 -8.17 22.87 2.03
C SER A 270 -7.23 23.97 1.50
N GLY A 271 -6.03 23.61 1.06
CA GLY A 271 -5.01 24.54 0.60
C GLY A 271 -4.30 25.32 1.73
N LYS A 272 -4.47 24.92 2.99
CA LYS A 272 -3.70 25.45 4.11
C LYS A 272 -2.24 25.02 4.05
N ALA A 273 -2.00 23.75 3.77
CA ALA A 273 -0.67 23.23 3.51
C ALA A 273 -0.30 23.41 2.03
N ALA A 274 0.93 23.79 1.77
CA ALA A 274 1.44 24.03 0.43
C ALA A 274 2.04 22.77 -0.21
N MET A 275 2.55 21.85 0.61
CA MET A 275 3.15 20.58 0.21
C MET A 275 2.73 19.47 1.17
N MET A 276 2.74 18.26 0.65
CA MET A 276 2.56 17.00 1.40
C MET A 276 3.32 15.88 0.70
N VAL A 277 3.91 14.95 1.45
CA VAL A 277 4.41 13.68 0.90
C VAL A 277 3.40 12.61 1.24
N ASP A 278 2.95 11.87 0.24
CA ASP A 278 1.85 10.91 0.35
C ASP A 278 1.92 9.85 -0.77
N GLY A 279 0.93 8.99 -0.85
CA GLY A 279 0.80 8.01 -1.92
C GLY A 279 -0.26 8.38 -2.97
N THR A 280 -0.21 7.68 -4.08
CA THR A 280 -1.16 7.86 -5.20
C THR A 280 -2.60 7.56 -4.85
N TRP A 281 -2.85 6.80 -3.78
CA TRP A 281 -4.21 6.51 -3.27
C TRP A 281 -5.00 7.76 -2.88
N ASP A 282 -4.34 8.88 -2.56
CA ASP A 282 -4.99 10.14 -2.24
C ASP A 282 -5.00 11.16 -3.41
N THR A 283 -4.37 10.84 -4.55
CA THR A 283 -4.31 11.76 -5.71
C THR A 283 -5.68 12.26 -6.14
N GLN A 284 -6.69 11.37 -6.19
CA GLN A 284 -8.04 11.74 -6.60
C GLN A 284 -8.70 12.70 -5.60
N LYS A 285 -8.47 12.53 -4.30
CA LYS A 285 -8.95 13.46 -3.27
C LYS A 285 -8.36 14.84 -3.46
N PHE A 286 -7.03 14.91 -3.65
CA PHE A 286 -6.32 16.16 -3.85
C PHE A 286 -6.73 16.88 -5.13
N THR A 287 -6.87 16.13 -6.23
CA THR A 287 -7.32 16.71 -7.52
C THR A 287 -8.79 17.12 -7.49
N SER A 288 -9.65 16.42 -6.73
CA SER A 288 -11.04 16.82 -6.52
C SER A 288 -11.15 18.09 -5.69
N ALA A 289 -10.32 18.24 -4.66
CA ALA A 289 -10.36 19.40 -3.75
C ALA A 289 -9.71 20.66 -4.37
N LEU A 290 -8.56 20.52 -5.01
CA LEU A 290 -7.73 21.63 -5.46
C LEU A 290 -7.74 21.81 -7.00
N GLY A 291 -8.29 20.88 -7.74
CA GLY A 291 -8.36 20.92 -9.20
C GLY A 291 -6.98 20.95 -9.86
N SER A 292 -6.84 21.76 -10.90
CA SER A 292 -5.57 21.94 -11.62
C SER A 292 -4.44 22.60 -10.81
N LYS A 293 -4.69 23.00 -9.57
CA LYS A 293 -3.66 23.59 -8.69
C LYS A 293 -2.70 22.55 -8.12
N VAL A 294 -3.07 21.27 -8.10
CA VAL A 294 -2.19 20.18 -7.63
C VAL A 294 -1.21 19.77 -8.72
N ALA A 295 0.01 19.46 -8.30
CA ALA A 295 0.98 18.75 -9.11
C ALA A 295 1.87 17.88 -8.22
N ALA A 296 2.52 16.88 -8.82
CA ALA A 296 3.48 16.01 -8.14
C ALA A 296 4.90 16.60 -8.21
N PHE A 297 5.73 16.24 -7.24
CA PHE A 297 7.17 16.52 -7.25
C PHE A 297 7.93 15.42 -6.51
N VAL A 298 9.19 15.24 -6.85
CA VAL A 298 10.08 14.34 -6.12
C VAL A 298 10.49 15.02 -4.80
N PRO A 299 10.23 14.40 -3.63
CA PRO A 299 10.61 14.97 -2.34
C PRO A 299 12.11 15.30 -2.27
N PRO A 300 12.49 16.54 -1.94
CA PRO A 300 13.86 17.02 -2.05
C PRO A 300 14.70 16.72 -0.79
N PHE A 301 14.61 15.49 -0.28
CA PHE A 301 15.25 15.09 0.98
C PHE A 301 16.68 14.61 0.77
N SER A 302 17.49 15.45 0.13
CA SER A 302 18.89 15.20 -0.22
C SER A 302 19.66 16.50 -0.34
N ASP A 303 20.99 16.43 -0.29
CA ASP A 303 21.89 17.57 -0.55
C ASP A 303 22.05 17.89 -2.05
N SER A 304 21.50 17.03 -2.93
CA SER A 304 21.49 17.18 -4.39
C SER A 304 20.19 16.61 -4.98
N PRO A 305 19.81 17.00 -6.22
CA PRO A 305 18.59 16.49 -6.83
C PRO A 305 18.55 14.97 -6.91
N ILE A 306 17.48 14.38 -6.41
CA ILE A 306 17.23 12.95 -6.45
C ILE A 306 16.78 12.56 -7.87
N LYS A 307 17.46 11.57 -8.47
CA LYS A 307 17.12 10.97 -9.77
C LYS A 307 16.40 9.64 -9.60
N GLY A 308 15.43 9.59 -8.73
CA GLY A 308 14.65 8.41 -8.45
C GLY A 308 13.31 8.75 -7.86
N VAL A 309 12.36 7.84 -8.04
CA VAL A 309 11.04 7.90 -7.45
C VAL A 309 10.71 6.58 -6.77
N VAL A 310 9.90 6.62 -5.74
CA VAL A 310 9.35 5.42 -5.13
C VAL A 310 8.11 5.04 -5.92
N ASP A 311 8.24 3.96 -6.69
CA ASP A 311 7.22 3.37 -7.56
C ASP A 311 7.18 1.87 -7.29
N PHE A 312 6.01 1.33 -6.99
CA PHE A 312 5.87 -0.06 -6.55
C PHE A 312 4.51 -0.64 -6.96
N ALA A 313 4.46 -1.97 -7.08
CA ALA A 313 3.18 -2.64 -7.11
C ALA A 313 2.45 -2.34 -5.80
N GLY A 314 1.32 -1.68 -5.91
CA GLY A 314 0.46 -1.38 -4.77
C GLY A 314 -0.25 -2.62 -4.25
N ASP A 315 -1.44 -2.40 -3.73
CA ASP A 315 -2.26 -3.50 -3.23
C ASP A 315 -2.81 -4.35 -4.36
N GLY A 316 -3.17 -5.59 -4.03
CA GLY A 316 -3.78 -6.51 -4.98
C GLY A 316 -4.55 -7.62 -4.28
N LEU A 317 -5.03 -8.58 -5.05
CA LEU A 317 -5.76 -9.72 -4.52
C LEU A 317 -4.94 -11.00 -4.56
N SER A 318 -4.94 -11.69 -3.42
CA SER A 318 -4.41 -13.05 -3.26
C SER A 318 -5.54 -14.04 -3.12
N MET A 319 -5.36 -15.23 -3.68
CA MET A 319 -6.24 -16.36 -3.42
C MET A 319 -5.79 -17.08 -2.15
N THR A 320 -6.71 -17.31 -1.21
CA THR A 320 -6.42 -18.10 -0.02
C THR A 320 -6.28 -19.58 -0.40
N ASN A 321 -5.42 -20.31 0.30
CA ASN A 321 -5.18 -21.72 -0.03
C ASN A 321 -6.24 -22.67 0.57
N TYR A 322 -7.21 -22.12 1.30
CA TYR A 322 -8.32 -22.85 1.90
C TYR A 322 -9.68 -22.60 1.22
N THR A 323 -9.71 -21.75 0.18
CA THR A 323 -10.94 -21.46 -0.57
C THR A 323 -11.57 -22.74 -1.14
N GLN A 324 -12.89 -22.81 -1.09
CA GLN A 324 -13.69 -23.87 -1.73
C GLN A 324 -14.13 -23.47 -3.16
N HIS A 325 -13.87 -22.24 -3.57
CA HIS A 325 -14.30 -21.64 -4.84
C HIS A 325 -13.10 -21.30 -5.74
N SER A 326 -12.05 -22.13 -5.73
CA SER A 326 -10.78 -21.84 -6.38
C SER A 326 -10.90 -21.55 -7.89
N ALA A 327 -11.83 -22.23 -8.59
CA ALA A 327 -12.06 -21.97 -10.01
C ALA A 327 -12.58 -20.54 -10.26
N GLN A 328 -13.58 -20.08 -9.49
CA GLN A 328 -14.15 -18.74 -9.61
C GLN A 328 -13.19 -17.66 -9.11
N ALA A 329 -12.41 -17.96 -8.07
CA ALA A 329 -11.38 -17.07 -7.57
C ALA A 329 -10.28 -16.83 -8.63
N LEU A 330 -9.82 -17.88 -9.30
CA LEU A 330 -8.86 -17.77 -10.41
C LEU A 330 -9.45 -16.97 -11.58
N GLN A 331 -10.71 -17.23 -11.98
CA GLN A 331 -11.38 -16.44 -13.02
C GLN A 331 -11.47 -14.96 -12.67
N PHE A 332 -11.69 -14.62 -11.40
CA PHE A 332 -11.68 -13.22 -10.96
C PHE A 332 -10.29 -12.60 -11.05
N LEU A 333 -9.25 -13.33 -10.64
CA LEU A 333 -7.86 -12.88 -10.75
C LEU A 333 -7.43 -12.73 -12.22
N GLU A 334 -7.82 -13.64 -13.10
CA GLU A 334 -7.62 -13.52 -14.55
C GLU A 334 -8.33 -12.29 -15.12
N PHE A 335 -9.59 -12.05 -14.72
CA PHE A 335 -10.33 -10.85 -15.11
C PHE A 335 -9.58 -9.57 -14.72
N MET A 336 -8.95 -9.52 -13.54
CA MET A 336 -8.17 -8.36 -13.11
C MET A 336 -7.01 -8.01 -14.06
N THR A 337 -6.49 -8.96 -14.83
CA THR A 337 -5.40 -8.71 -15.81
C THR A 337 -5.89 -8.13 -17.14
N THR A 338 -7.19 -7.93 -17.31
CA THR A 338 -7.77 -7.51 -18.59
C THR A 338 -7.74 -6.00 -18.78
N SER A 339 -7.80 -5.56 -20.04
CA SER A 339 -7.96 -4.14 -20.38
C SER A 339 -9.27 -3.53 -19.88
N GLN A 340 -10.31 -4.35 -19.67
CA GLN A 340 -11.55 -3.90 -19.07
C GLN A 340 -11.35 -3.57 -17.58
N ALA A 341 -10.66 -4.43 -16.84
CA ALA A 341 -10.31 -4.17 -15.45
C ALA A 341 -9.44 -2.92 -15.33
N ALA A 342 -8.44 -2.76 -16.19
CA ALA A 342 -7.60 -1.55 -16.21
C ALA A 342 -8.43 -0.26 -16.41
N LYS A 343 -9.44 -0.26 -17.29
CA LYS A 343 -10.33 0.88 -17.47
C LYS A 343 -11.15 1.18 -16.21
N ILE A 344 -11.62 0.17 -15.50
CA ILE A 344 -12.38 0.32 -14.24
C ILE A 344 -11.50 0.92 -13.16
N ILE A 345 -10.28 0.40 -13.00
CA ILE A 345 -9.29 0.88 -12.04
C ILE A 345 -8.93 2.34 -12.32
N ASN A 346 -8.63 2.67 -13.58
CA ASN A 346 -8.33 4.04 -14.00
C ASN A 346 -9.52 4.99 -13.77
N ALA A 347 -10.75 4.54 -14.03
CA ALA A 347 -11.95 5.34 -13.79
C ALA A 347 -12.18 5.65 -12.29
N ALA A 348 -11.62 4.84 -11.39
CA ALA A 348 -11.59 5.12 -9.96
C ALA A 348 -10.46 6.10 -9.55
N GLY A 349 -9.62 6.54 -10.49
CA GLY A 349 -8.53 7.48 -10.25
C GLY A 349 -7.19 6.83 -9.90
N LEU A 350 -7.11 5.51 -9.97
CA LEU A 350 -5.88 4.74 -9.69
C LEU A 350 -5.03 4.54 -10.96
N ILE A 351 -3.79 4.12 -10.78
CA ILE A 351 -2.87 3.74 -11.87
C ILE A 351 -2.91 2.22 -12.02
N PRO A 352 -3.55 1.65 -13.06
CA PRO A 352 -3.62 0.19 -13.19
C PRO A 352 -2.23 -0.43 -13.33
N ALA A 353 -1.99 -1.56 -12.68
CA ALA A 353 -0.75 -2.34 -12.81
C ALA A 353 -0.73 -3.19 -14.10
N ILE A 354 -1.32 -2.70 -15.17
CA ILE A 354 -1.42 -3.38 -16.47
C ILE A 354 -0.62 -2.61 -17.51
N ASN A 355 0.24 -3.31 -18.23
CA ASN A 355 1.11 -2.74 -19.25
C ASN A 355 0.35 -1.90 -20.29
N GLY A 356 0.93 -0.76 -20.65
CA GLY A 356 0.41 0.10 -21.71
C GLY A 356 -0.89 0.83 -21.36
N THR A 357 -1.29 0.86 -20.09
CA THR A 357 -2.44 1.63 -19.64
C THR A 357 -2.05 3.09 -19.41
N SER A 358 -2.91 4.00 -19.88
CA SER A 358 -2.81 5.43 -19.57
C SER A 358 -3.69 5.76 -18.38
N THR A 359 -3.37 6.82 -17.68
CA THR A 359 -4.23 7.37 -16.64
C THR A 359 -4.93 8.64 -17.11
N SER A 360 -6.19 8.82 -16.69
CA SER A 360 -6.96 10.04 -16.97
C SER A 360 -6.64 11.18 -16.00
N ASN A 361 -6.03 10.87 -14.85
CA ASN A 361 -5.63 11.86 -13.87
C ASN A 361 -4.30 12.51 -14.29
N PRO A 362 -4.26 13.84 -14.54
CA PRO A 362 -3.03 14.49 -15.01
C PRO A 362 -1.87 14.46 -14.00
N VAL A 363 -2.15 14.35 -12.71
CA VAL A 363 -1.11 14.24 -11.68
C VAL A 363 -0.52 12.83 -11.67
N ASN A 364 -1.35 11.80 -11.81
CA ASN A 364 -0.86 10.43 -12.00
C ASN A 364 -0.03 10.30 -13.29
N GLN A 365 -0.47 10.96 -14.38
CA GLN A 365 0.29 10.98 -15.63
C GLN A 365 1.66 11.66 -15.44
N GLN A 366 1.74 12.72 -14.64
CA GLN A 366 3.02 13.37 -14.31
C GLN A 366 3.95 12.39 -13.57
N MET A 367 3.44 11.58 -12.65
CA MET A 367 4.25 10.58 -11.93
C MET A 367 4.79 9.50 -12.88
N LEU A 368 3.94 8.98 -13.77
CA LEU A 368 4.39 8.03 -14.80
C LEU A 368 5.47 8.64 -15.71
N ASN A 369 5.40 9.95 -15.97
CA ASN A 369 6.40 10.64 -16.78
C ASN A 369 7.75 10.73 -16.10
N PHE A 370 7.83 10.79 -14.77
CA PHE A 370 9.11 10.75 -14.04
C PHE A 370 9.95 9.51 -14.42
N VAL A 371 9.29 8.36 -14.55
CA VAL A 371 9.96 7.11 -14.96
C VAL A 371 10.14 7.05 -16.47
N SER A 372 9.06 7.29 -17.25
CA SER A 372 9.06 7.03 -18.68
C SER A 372 9.76 8.12 -19.53
N GLN A 373 9.70 9.38 -19.13
CA GLN A 373 10.23 10.53 -19.87
C GLN A 373 11.47 11.14 -19.21
N ASP A 374 11.46 11.31 -17.89
CA ASP A 374 12.57 11.91 -17.15
C ASP A 374 13.63 10.87 -16.77
N HIS A 375 13.38 9.58 -17.09
CA HIS A 375 14.27 8.45 -16.86
C HIS A 375 14.75 8.33 -15.40
N MET A 376 13.87 8.63 -14.45
CA MET A 376 14.15 8.44 -13.03
C MET A 376 14.16 6.95 -12.71
N THR A 377 15.06 6.55 -11.83
CA THR A 377 15.08 5.17 -11.32
C THR A 377 13.86 4.90 -10.44
N ALA A 378 13.10 3.86 -10.75
CA ALA A 378 12.04 3.37 -9.87
C ALA A 378 12.63 2.57 -8.71
N TYR A 379 12.24 2.90 -7.47
CA TYR A 379 12.60 2.20 -6.25
C TYR A 379 11.34 1.61 -5.62
N PRO A 380 11.39 0.39 -5.07
CA PRO A 380 10.26 -0.13 -4.31
C PRO A 380 10.03 0.69 -3.05
N MET A 381 8.79 0.66 -2.55
CA MET A 381 8.46 1.24 -1.25
C MET A 381 9.27 0.55 -0.15
N LEU A 382 9.90 1.35 0.70
CA LEU A 382 10.85 0.85 1.71
C LEU A 382 10.19 -0.11 2.70
N ASP A 383 8.97 0.18 3.13
CA ASP A 383 8.19 -0.65 4.05
C ASP A 383 7.80 -2.02 3.47
N ASN A 384 7.74 -2.14 2.14
CA ASN A 384 7.43 -3.41 1.47
C ASN A 384 8.66 -4.31 1.27
N VAL A 385 9.87 -3.81 1.54
CA VAL A 385 11.12 -4.53 1.29
C VAL A 385 12.07 -4.56 2.48
N VAL A 386 11.66 -4.03 3.63
CA VAL A 386 12.35 -4.18 4.92
C VAL A 386 11.39 -4.74 5.97
N GLN A 387 11.92 -5.21 7.09
CA GLN A 387 11.11 -5.90 8.11
C GLN A 387 10.04 -4.98 8.72
N GLY A 388 8.80 -5.45 8.75
CA GLY A 388 7.67 -4.72 9.31
C GLY A 388 7.88 -4.24 10.76
N ASN A 389 8.62 -5.00 11.58
CA ASN A 389 8.96 -4.59 12.95
C ASN A 389 9.87 -3.34 12.95
N VAL A 390 10.80 -3.24 12.01
CA VAL A 390 11.68 -2.06 11.87
C VAL A 390 10.88 -0.87 11.35
N VAL A 391 10.00 -1.10 10.36
CA VAL A 391 9.06 -0.08 9.86
C VAL A 391 8.21 0.47 10.99
N ASN A 392 7.57 -0.40 11.78
CA ASN A 392 6.73 -0.01 12.91
C ASN A 392 7.51 0.78 13.97
N THR A 393 8.78 0.42 14.23
CA THR A 393 9.63 1.19 15.13
C THR A 393 9.91 2.57 14.56
N GLY A 394 10.33 2.66 13.30
CA GLY A 394 10.61 3.93 12.64
C GLY A 394 9.37 4.83 12.57
N SER A 395 8.23 4.29 12.14
CA SER A 395 6.97 5.04 12.02
C SER A 395 6.52 5.65 13.36
N LYS A 396 6.72 4.97 14.46
CA LYS A 396 6.40 5.48 15.81
C LYS A 396 7.36 6.56 16.29
N GLU A 397 8.64 6.47 15.93
CA GLU A 397 9.68 7.39 16.44
C GLU A 397 9.88 8.63 15.56
N LEU A 398 9.72 8.53 14.24
CA LEU A 398 9.95 9.65 13.32
C LEU A 398 9.12 10.90 13.65
N PRO A 399 7.82 10.81 14.00
CA PRO A 399 7.07 11.98 14.43
C PRO A 399 7.68 12.68 15.65
N SER A 400 8.26 11.91 16.57
CA SER A 400 8.97 12.43 17.75
C SER A 400 10.31 13.08 17.40
N VAL A 401 11.00 12.57 16.38
CA VAL A 401 12.19 13.24 15.81
C VAL A 401 11.79 14.59 15.22
N LEU A 402 10.73 14.62 14.41
CA LEU A 402 10.24 15.84 13.77
C LEU A 402 9.75 16.86 14.81
N ASN A 403 9.11 16.39 15.89
CA ASN A 403 8.73 17.24 17.02
C ASN A 403 9.93 17.67 17.89
N GLY A 404 11.10 17.04 17.76
CA GLY A 404 12.31 17.32 18.54
C GLY A 404 12.34 16.69 19.93
N SER A 405 11.43 15.74 20.23
CA SER A 405 11.36 15.02 21.50
C SER A 405 12.45 13.94 21.62
N ILE A 406 12.87 13.37 20.51
CA ILE A 406 13.99 12.41 20.45
C ILE A 406 14.99 12.84 19.36
N SER A 407 16.24 12.38 19.50
CA SER A 407 17.26 12.69 18.50
C SER A 407 17.16 11.74 17.29
N PRO A 408 17.60 12.19 16.09
CA PRO A 408 17.73 11.32 14.92
C PRO A 408 18.54 10.05 15.20
N LYS A 409 19.63 10.19 15.95
CA LYS A 409 20.48 9.05 16.36
C LYS A 409 19.70 8.04 17.21
N SER A 410 18.86 8.51 18.12
CA SER A 410 18.04 7.64 18.98
C SER A 410 17.07 6.81 18.14
N ALA A 411 16.32 7.43 17.24
CA ALA A 411 15.38 6.74 16.37
C ALA A 411 16.07 5.65 15.52
N LEU A 412 17.18 5.99 14.86
CA LEU A 412 17.95 5.01 14.09
C LEU A 412 18.55 3.89 14.95
N SER A 413 18.93 4.19 16.21
CA SER A 413 19.41 3.16 17.14
C SER A 413 18.30 2.21 17.57
N SER A 414 17.08 2.70 17.78
CA SER A 414 15.92 1.85 18.08
C SER A 414 15.60 0.93 16.89
N MET A 415 15.58 1.46 15.66
CA MET A 415 15.39 0.65 14.45
C MET A 415 16.47 -0.43 14.30
N GLN A 416 17.74 -0.07 14.53
CA GLN A 416 18.87 -1.00 14.50
C GLN A 416 18.76 -2.08 15.57
N THR A 417 18.32 -1.72 16.77
CA THR A 417 18.10 -2.66 17.88
C THR A 417 16.97 -3.62 17.53
N THR A 418 15.86 -3.10 16.98
CA THR A 418 14.74 -3.93 16.52
C THR A 418 15.21 -4.94 15.47
N LEU A 419 15.98 -4.52 14.47
CA LEU A 419 16.54 -5.41 13.46
C LEU A 419 17.41 -6.50 14.12
N GLY A 420 18.27 -6.12 15.08
CA GLY A 420 19.16 -7.05 15.78
C GLY A 420 18.44 -8.11 16.61
N GLN A 421 17.22 -7.83 17.07
CA GLN A 421 16.39 -8.74 17.86
C GLN A 421 15.60 -9.75 17.03
N LEU A 422 15.50 -9.55 15.71
CA LEU A 422 14.78 -10.46 14.83
C LEU A 422 15.55 -11.78 14.64
N PRO A 423 14.83 -12.90 14.41
CA PRO A 423 15.45 -14.17 14.03
C PRO A 423 16.32 -14.02 12.78
N SER A 424 17.39 -14.83 12.69
CA SER A 424 18.28 -14.83 11.52
C SER A 424 17.54 -15.09 10.19
N THR A 425 16.47 -15.86 10.22
CA THR A 425 15.61 -16.13 9.07
C THR A 425 14.88 -14.89 8.53
N GLN A 426 14.74 -13.85 9.35
CA GLN A 426 14.10 -12.59 8.95
C GLN A 426 15.09 -11.46 8.63
N ARG A 427 16.39 -11.75 8.60
CA ARG A 427 17.45 -10.79 8.29
C ARG A 427 18.63 -11.43 7.55
N GLY A 428 18.33 -12.42 6.74
CA GLY A 428 19.30 -13.12 5.89
C GLY A 428 19.77 -12.30 4.68
N THR A 429 20.70 -12.86 3.94
CA THR A 429 21.25 -12.23 2.72
C THR A 429 20.30 -12.28 1.53
N SER A 430 19.19 -13.02 1.62
CA SER A 430 18.12 -13.10 0.62
C SER A 430 16.78 -12.84 1.27
N TYR A 431 15.84 -12.34 0.50
CA TYR A 431 14.44 -12.22 0.92
C TYR A 431 13.81 -13.62 1.13
N PRO A 432 12.82 -13.74 2.00
CA PRO A 432 12.19 -15.03 2.33
C PRO A 432 11.41 -15.63 1.15
#